data_a94919eed0962be3dbc557f19ac2c82a
#
_entry.id   a94919eed0962be3dbc557f19ac2c82a
#
_cell.length_a   1.000
_cell.length_b   1.000
_cell.length_c   1.000
_cell.angle_alpha   90.00
_cell.angle_beta   90.00
_cell.angle_gamma   90.00
#
_symmetry.space_group_name_H-M   'P 1'
#
loop_
_entity.id
_entity.type
_entity.pdbx_description
1 polymer ?
#
loop_
_entity_poly.entity_id
_entity_poly.type
_entity_poly.pdbx_seq_one_letter_code
_entity_poly.pdbx_strand_id
1 'polypeptide(L)'
;MAASGRIAFLEGTYPSANMALVRGERPVLVDTGYGSDLPRTERLLRENGTPPERLALIVNTHYHCDHVGGNSGLQNRYGLPVAAHRWEAAMVNHRDREACSAEWLDQPVEAYAVDRPLSEGDELDTGGVTLRVLHTPGHTLGHISLWAPEEGVLILGDAVHGDDVAWINPFREGAGAMVRALETLERLSRLPARRALSGHGPPIEDPRAAFDAARRRYERWLREPEKACWHACKRIFAYALMIYGGLGRDEVRPYLLRCPWFHDFAKNGLGLRPEEFVGPLLDEMLRSGAAGWREGRLVALAPHNPPPEGWLTGPARPRDWPEPGRRGA
;
A
#
# COMPACT_ATOMS: atom_id res chain seq x y z
N MET A 1 12.26 15.62 -19.88
CA MET A 1 12.78 16.78 -19.10
C MET A 1 12.60 16.43 -17.63
N ALA A 2 13.69 16.31 -16.86
CA ALA A 2 13.60 16.03 -15.42
C ALA A 2 12.85 17.17 -14.74
N ALA A 3 11.84 16.84 -13.93
CA ALA A 3 11.12 17.82 -13.13
C ALA A 3 12.12 18.55 -12.22
N SER A 4 12.23 19.86 -12.35
CA SER A 4 13.20 20.71 -11.64
C SER A 4 12.86 20.94 -10.16
N GLY A 5 11.95 20.15 -9.57
CA GLY A 5 11.51 20.28 -8.19
C GLY A 5 12.31 19.40 -7.21
N ARG A 6 12.32 19.80 -5.94
CA ARG A 6 12.98 19.05 -4.86
C ARG A 6 12.28 17.73 -4.55
N ILE A 7 11.00 17.59 -4.90
CA ILE A 7 10.21 16.36 -4.74
C ILE A 7 9.84 15.84 -6.13
N ALA A 8 10.30 14.64 -6.48
CA ALA A 8 9.94 13.96 -7.70
C ALA A 8 8.89 12.86 -7.41
N PHE A 9 7.84 12.84 -8.21
CA PHE A 9 6.89 11.74 -8.25
C PHE A 9 7.44 10.63 -9.14
N LEU A 10 7.56 9.43 -8.60
CA LEU A 10 7.97 8.23 -9.30
C LEU A 10 6.75 7.32 -9.47
N GLU A 11 6.18 7.38 -10.66
CA GLU A 11 4.94 6.66 -10.96
C GLU A 11 5.14 5.15 -10.88
N GLY A 12 4.34 4.50 -10.04
CA GLY A 12 4.18 3.06 -9.95
C GLY A 12 3.26 2.52 -11.05
N THR A 13 3.39 1.25 -11.33
CA THR A 13 2.38 0.48 -12.09
C THR A 13 2.05 -0.73 -11.24
N TYR A 14 0.77 -1.04 -11.06
CA TYR A 14 0.42 -2.24 -10.29
C TYR A 14 1.28 -3.45 -10.70
N PRO A 15 1.73 -4.27 -9.73
CA PRO A 15 1.39 -4.26 -8.33
C PRO A 15 2.12 -3.22 -7.46
N SER A 16 3.02 -2.40 -7.99
CA SER A 16 3.71 -1.35 -7.23
C SER A 16 2.85 -0.12 -7.00
N ALA A 17 2.92 0.43 -5.79
CA ALA A 17 2.47 1.78 -5.49
C ALA A 17 3.41 2.83 -6.11
N ASN A 18 2.96 4.08 -6.15
CA ASN A 18 3.80 5.23 -6.46
C ASN A 18 4.79 5.49 -5.32
N MET A 19 5.89 6.13 -5.67
CA MET A 19 6.93 6.53 -4.74
C MET A 19 7.19 8.04 -4.86
N ALA A 20 7.77 8.64 -3.82
CA ALA A 20 8.24 10.01 -3.89
C ALA A 20 9.73 10.08 -3.54
N LEU A 21 10.53 10.70 -4.42
CA LEU A 21 11.94 10.98 -4.16
C LEU A 21 12.09 12.43 -3.70
N VAL A 22 12.50 12.62 -2.46
CA VAL A 22 12.79 13.94 -1.89
C VAL A 22 14.29 14.17 -1.96
N ARG A 23 14.68 15.14 -2.80
CA ARG A 23 16.07 15.50 -3.07
C ARG A 23 16.62 16.44 -2.00
N GLY A 24 17.91 16.36 -1.77
CA GLY A 24 18.63 17.20 -0.84
C GLY A 24 20.05 16.67 -0.62
N GLU A 25 20.72 17.14 0.39
CA GLU A 25 22.03 16.61 0.80
C GLU A 25 21.90 15.18 1.34
N ARG A 26 20.73 14.86 1.94
CA ARG A 26 20.34 13.55 2.47
C ARG A 26 19.04 13.11 1.81
N PRO A 27 19.09 12.62 0.56
CA PRO A 27 17.88 12.27 -0.19
C PRO A 27 17.09 11.16 0.49
N VAL A 28 15.76 11.29 0.45
CA VAL A 28 14.82 10.34 1.05
C VAL A 28 13.95 9.74 -0.04
N LEU A 29 13.78 8.42 0.00
CA LEU A 29 12.79 7.71 -0.80
C LEU A 29 11.57 7.39 0.07
N VAL A 30 10.40 7.84 -0.35
CA VAL A 30 9.13 7.51 0.30
C VAL A 30 8.48 6.36 -0.46
N ASP A 31 8.30 5.24 0.20
CA ASP A 31 7.89 3.93 -0.30
C ASP A 31 8.87 3.33 -1.34
N THR A 32 8.74 2.04 -1.63
CA THR A 32 9.73 1.30 -2.42
C THR A 32 9.14 0.42 -3.52
N GLY A 33 7.80 0.42 -3.66
CA GLY A 33 7.09 -0.41 -4.62
C GLY A 33 6.98 -1.87 -4.20
N TYR A 34 6.52 -2.71 -5.11
CA TYR A 34 6.38 -4.16 -4.94
C TYR A 34 7.73 -4.87 -5.13
N GLY A 35 7.95 -5.97 -4.40
CA GLY A 35 9.26 -6.63 -4.35
C GLY A 35 9.83 -7.08 -5.69
N SER A 36 8.98 -7.58 -6.61
CA SER A 36 9.45 -7.97 -7.96
C SER A 36 9.88 -6.79 -8.81
N ASP A 37 9.44 -5.57 -8.49
CA ASP A 37 9.73 -4.35 -9.24
C ASP A 37 10.99 -3.61 -8.74
N LEU A 38 11.71 -4.17 -7.79
CA LEU A 38 12.94 -3.55 -7.25
C LEU A 38 13.92 -3.09 -8.35
N PRO A 39 14.17 -3.86 -9.44
CA PRO A 39 15.03 -3.39 -10.52
C PRO A 39 14.48 -2.13 -11.24
N ARG A 40 13.15 -1.99 -11.31
CA ARG A 40 12.51 -0.78 -11.84
C ARG A 40 12.67 0.39 -10.88
N THR A 41 12.48 0.18 -9.59
CA THR A 41 12.70 1.21 -8.55
C THR A 41 14.14 1.74 -8.60
N GLU A 42 15.14 0.87 -8.65
CA GLU A 42 16.56 1.26 -8.79
C GLU A 42 16.82 2.06 -10.08
N ARG A 43 16.24 1.66 -11.20
CA ARG A 43 16.34 2.37 -12.47
C ARG A 43 15.69 3.77 -12.38
N LEU A 44 14.48 3.88 -11.86
CA LEU A 44 13.80 5.16 -11.69
C LEU A 44 14.59 6.14 -10.82
N LEU A 45 15.22 5.65 -9.75
CA LEU A 45 16.09 6.45 -8.90
C LEU A 45 17.29 6.99 -9.68
N ARG A 46 17.97 6.17 -10.49
CA ARG A 46 19.10 6.56 -11.33
C ARG A 46 18.69 7.58 -12.40
N GLU A 47 17.58 7.35 -13.08
CA GLU A 47 17.01 8.25 -14.09
C GLU A 47 16.62 9.62 -13.50
N ASN A 48 16.28 9.66 -12.22
CA ASN A 48 15.98 10.89 -11.48
C ASN A 48 17.22 11.52 -10.81
N GLY A 49 18.42 11.06 -11.14
CA GLY A 49 19.69 11.64 -10.68
C GLY A 49 20.05 11.32 -9.22
N THR A 50 19.34 10.40 -8.58
CA THR A 50 19.62 9.96 -7.20
C THR A 50 19.72 8.43 -7.19
N PRO A 51 20.87 7.86 -7.54
CA PRO A 51 21.04 6.42 -7.48
C PRO A 51 20.87 5.90 -6.05
N PRO A 52 20.47 4.62 -5.85
CA PRO A 52 20.21 4.05 -4.53
C PRO A 52 21.32 4.28 -3.52
N GLU A 53 22.58 4.24 -3.97
CA GLU A 53 23.79 4.42 -3.15
C GLU A 53 23.90 5.82 -2.52
N ARG A 54 23.13 6.80 -3.03
CA ARG A 54 23.09 8.17 -2.52
C ARG A 54 21.92 8.43 -1.58
N LEU A 55 20.96 7.52 -1.49
CA LEU A 55 19.86 7.65 -0.55
C LEU A 55 20.37 7.65 0.88
N ALA A 56 19.77 8.48 1.72
CA ALA A 56 20.07 8.52 3.15
C ALA A 56 19.06 7.75 3.99
N LEU A 57 17.82 7.60 3.50
CA LEU A 57 16.73 7.01 4.25
C LEU A 57 15.62 6.54 3.32
N ILE A 58 14.99 5.43 3.66
CA ILE A 58 13.68 5.02 3.15
C ILE A 58 12.64 5.38 4.22
N VAL A 59 11.51 5.98 3.82
CA VAL A 59 10.38 6.24 4.71
C VAL A 59 9.17 5.51 4.16
N ASN A 60 8.56 4.64 4.94
CA ASN A 60 7.33 3.97 4.53
C ASN A 60 6.11 4.74 5.04
N THR A 61 5.15 4.97 4.14
CA THR A 61 3.86 5.53 4.52
C THR A 61 3.07 4.53 5.34
N HIS A 62 3.12 3.27 4.96
CA HIS A 62 2.57 2.12 5.70
C HIS A 62 3.17 0.81 5.16
N TYR A 63 2.86 -0.32 5.78
CA TYR A 63 3.57 -1.59 5.59
C TYR A 63 2.99 -2.55 4.53
N HIS A 64 2.02 -2.17 3.68
CA HIS A 64 1.52 -3.09 2.66
C HIS A 64 2.58 -3.41 1.59
N CYS A 65 2.47 -4.59 0.99
CA CYS A 65 3.50 -5.19 0.13
C CYS A 65 3.90 -4.34 -1.08
N ASP A 66 2.98 -3.55 -1.59
CA ASP A 66 3.17 -2.65 -2.73
C ASP A 66 3.89 -1.34 -2.37
N HIS A 67 4.01 -1.04 -1.08
CA HIS A 67 4.75 0.11 -0.55
C HIS A 67 6.12 -0.27 0.00
N VAL A 68 6.24 -1.45 0.61
CA VAL A 68 7.47 -1.87 1.31
C VAL A 68 8.22 -3.01 0.64
N GLY A 69 7.72 -3.53 -0.47
CA GLY A 69 8.27 -4.72 -1.11
C GLY A 69 9.73 -4.61 -1.52
N GLY A 70 10.21 -3.40 -1.85
CA GLY A 70 11.60 -3.14 -2.17
C GLY A 70 12.54 -2.97 -0.97
N ASN A 71 12.01 -2.84 0.26
CA ASN A 71 12.80 -2.53 1.46
C ASN A 71 13.93 -3.53 1.69
N SER A 72 13.62 -4.81 1.75
CA SER A 72 14.60 -5.87 1.98
C SER A 72 15.76 -5.81 1.00
N GLY A 73 15.45 -5.67 -0.30
CA GLY A 73 16.46 -5.58 -1.33
C GLY A 73 17.32 -4.33 -1.22
N LEU A 74 16.74 -3.17 -0.93
CA LEU A 74 17.47 -1.91 -0.76
C LEU A 74 18.33 -1.92 0.52
N GLN A 75 17.82 -2.46 1.63
CA GLN A 75 18.62 -2.64 2.85
C GLN A 75 19.82 -3.55 2.61
N ASN A 76 19.59 -4.73 2.01
CA ASN A 76 20.65 -5.72 1.83
C ASN A 76 21.73 -5.29 0.82
N ARG A 77 21.34 -4.54 -0.24
CA ARG A 77 22.29 -4.13 -1.30
C ARG A 77 23.04 -2.85 -0.95
N TYR A 78 22.38 -1.91 -0.28
CA TYR A 78 22.92 -0.55 -0.10
C TYR A 78 23.03 -0.12 1.36
N GLY A 79 22.63 -0.96 2.31
CA GLY A 79 22.67 -0.63 3.74
C GLY A 79 21.74 0.52 4.13
N LEU A 80 20.64 0.71 3.40
CA LEU A 80 19.74 1.83 3.61
C LEU A 80 18.89 1.64 4.86
N PRO A 81 18.87 2.61 5.79
CA PRO A 81 17.98 2.56 6.93
C PRO A 81 16.53 2.81 6.48
N VAL A 82 15.59 2.19 7.21
CA VAL A 82 14.14 2.34 6.99
C VAL A 82 13.51 3.03 8.18
N ALA A 83 12.64 3.99 7.91
CA ALA A 83 11.78 4.65 8.90
C ALA A 83 10.31 4.35 8.60
N ALA A 84 9.52 4.11 9.63
CA ALA A 84 8.08 3.91 9.55
C ALA A 84 7.44 4.32 10.88
N HIS A 85 6.11 4.45 10.91
CA HIS A 85 5.41 4.72 12.17
C HIS A 85 5.76 3.69 13.24
N ARG A 86 5.98 4.16 14.48
CA ARG A 86 6.44 3.33 15.60
C ARG A 86 5.63 2.06 15.83
N TRP A 87 4.34 2.10 15.56
CA TRP A 87 3.46 0.94 15.71
C TRP A 87 3.79 -0.14 14.67
N GLU A 88 3.90 0.23 13.39
CA GLU A 88 4.29 -0.71 12.33
C GLU A 88 5.74 -1.17 12.48
N ALA A 89 6.63 -0.26 12.90
CA ALA A 89 8.02 -0.60 13.23
C ALA A 89 8.11 -1.71 14.30
N ALA A 90 7.28 -1.62 15.34
CA ALA A 90 7.24 -2.65 16.38
C ALA A 90 6.76 -4.00 15.81
N MET A 91 5.69 -4.03 15.04
CA MET A 91 5.17 -5.25 14.42
C MET A 91 6.21 -5.89 13.48
N VAL A 92 6.79 -5.09 12.58
CA VAL A 92 7.80 -5.56 11.63
C VAL A 92 9.04 -6.11 12.35
N ASN A 93 9.58 -5.37 13.33
CA ASN A 93 10.80 -5.76 14.03
C ASN A 93 10.60 -6.96 14.97
N HIS A 94 9.41 -7.13 15.54
CA HIS A 94 9.07 -8.32 16.34
C HIS A 94 8.69 -9.53 15.48
N ARG A 95 8.65 -9.37 14.17
CA ARG A 95 8.20 -10.42 13.24
C ARG A 95 6.79 -10.91 13.60
N ASP A 96 5.89 -9.96 13.89
CA ASP A 96 4.50 -10.27 14.18
C ASP A 96 3.84 -10.87 12.94
N ARG A 97 3.06 -11.95 13.13
CA ARG A 97 2.35 -12.62 12.02
C ARG A 97 1.34 -11.72 11.30
N GLU A 98 0.87 -10.69 12.00
CA GLU A 98 -0.07 -9.71 11.43
C GLU A 98 0.63 -8.57 10.69
N ALA A 99 1.97 -8.47 10.81
CA ALA A 99 2.73 -7.45 10.11
C ALA A 99 2.51 -7.52 8.60
N CYS A 100 2.47 -6.36 7.97
CA CYS A 100 2.22 -6.18 6.54
C CYS A 100 0.86 -6.75 6.06
N SER A 101 0.02 -7.25 6.96
CA SER A 101 -1.17 -8.04 6.61
C SER A 101 -0.89 -9.21 5.66
N ALA A 102 0.37 -9.68 5.58
CA ALA A 102 0.86 -10.58 4.55
C ALA A 102 0.12 -11.92 4.52
N GLU A 103 -0.05 -12.58 5.67
CA GLU A 103 -0.82 -13.84 5.76
C GLU A 103 -2.31 -13.61 5.47
N TRP A 104 -2.86 -12.52 5.99
CA TRP A 104 -4.29 -12.24 5.86
C TRP A 104 -4.69 -11.97 4.41
N LEU A 105 -3.85 -11.21 3.68
CA LEU A 105 -4.06 -10.87 2.27
C LEU A 105 -3.59 -11.95 1.29
N ASP A 106 -2.79 -12.92 1.73
CA ASP A 106 -1.99 -13.81 0.86
C ASP A 106 -1.06 -12.99 -0.08
N GLN A 107 -0.42 -11.98 0.50
CA GLN A 107 0.48 -11.04 -0.18
C GLN A 107 1.84 -11.01 0.54
N PRO A 108 2.77 -11.89 0.17
CA PRO A 108 4.03 -12.07 0.88
C PRO A 108 4.96 -10.85 0.75
N VAL A 109 5.64 -10.53 1.83
CA VAL A 109 6.63 -9.47 1.95
C VAL A 109 7.96 -10.05 2.42
N GLU A 110 9.07 -9.74 1.73
CA GLU A 110 10.40 -10.15 2.18
C GLU A 110 10.74 -9.44 3.49
N ALA A 111 11.34 -10.17 4.43
CA ALA A 111 11.66 -9.64 5.75
C ALA A 111 12.65 -8.46 5.69
N TYR A 112 12.33 -7.38 6.37
CA TYR A 112 13.16 -6.18 6.53
C TYR A 112 13.14 -5.70 7.99
N ALA A 113 13.94 -4.70 8.33
CA ALA A 113 13.97 -4.07 9.63
C ALA A 113 13.62 -2.57 9.51
N VAL A 114 12.95 -2.03 10.52
CA VAL A 114 12.72 -0.59 10.66
C VAL A 114 13.70 -0.05 11.70
N ASP A 115 14.64 0.77 11.24
CA ASP A 115 15.72 1.32 12.05
C ASP A 115 15.29 2.57 12.82
N ARG A 116 14.37 3.34 12.25
CA ARG A 116 13.91 4.62 12.81
C ARG A 116 12.39 4.65 12.97
N PRO A 117 11.87 4.33 14.16
CA PRO A 117 10.45 4.52 14.47
C PRO A 117 10.08 6.01 14.44
N LEU A 118 8.96 6.33 13.78
CA LEU A 118 8.42 7.69 13.63
C LEU A 118 7.11 7.88 14.41
N SER A 119 6.84 9.12 14.78
CA SER A 119 5.63 9.55 15.47
C SER A 119 5.07 10.83 14.85
N GLU A 120 3.82 11.16 15.17
CA GLU A 120 3.21 12.45 14.82
C GLU A 120 4.12 13.61 15.21
N GLY A 121 4.35 14.52 14.27
CA GLY A 121 5.12 15.74 14.47
C GLY A 121 6.64 15.60 14.32
N ASP A 122 7.16 14.38 14.12
CA ASP A 122 8.58 14.22 13.81
C ASP A 122 8.94 14.94 12.52
N GLU A 123 10.17 15.46 12.44
CA GLU A 123 10.68 16.13 11.26
C GLU A 123 11.87 15.35 10.68
N LEU A 124 11.87 15.25 9.35
CA LEU A 124 12.93 14.64 8.56
C LEU A 124 13.53 15.72 7.68
N ASP A 125 14.72 16.18 8.04
CA ASP A 125 15.47 17.17 7.27
C ASP A 125 16.33 16.47 6.20
N THR A 126 16.05 16.77 4.93
CA THR A 126 16.80 16.22 3.78
C THR A 126 18.01 17.09 3.40
N GLY A 127 18.27 18.20 4.11
CA GLY A 127 19.24 19.19 3.71
C GLY A 127 18.74 20.13 2.60
N GLY A 128 17.43 20.23 2.44
CA GLY A 128 16.80 21.09 1.43
C GLY A 128 15.30 21.16 1.51
N VAL A 129 14.67 20.14 2.06
CA VAL A 129 13.24 20.05 2.34
C VAL A 129 13.07 19.46 3.74
N THR A 130 12.19 20.03 4.54
CA THR A 130 11.75 19.42 5.80
C THR A 130 10.43 18.68 5.56
N LEU A 131 10.42 17.38 5.87
CA LEU A 131 9.20 16.57 5.84
C LEU A 131 8.67 16.43 7.27
N ARG A 132 7.44 16.88 7.51
CA ARG A 132 6.74 16.67 8.77
C ARG A 132 5.92 15.40 8.72
N VAL A 133 6.10 14.53 9.70
CA VAL A 133 5.34 13.29 9.83
C VAL A 133 3.95 13.60 10.39
N LEU A 134 2.94 13.15 9.68
CA LEU A 134 1.54 13.23 10.07
C LEU A 134 1.02 11.81 10.26
N HIS A 135 0.61 11.46 11.47
CA HIS A 135 -0.05 10.17 11.71
C HIS A 135 -1.46 10.22 11.11
N THR A 136 -1.71 9.43 10.10
CA THR A 136 -2.93 9.44 9.27
C THR A 136 -3.62 8.07 9.26
N PRO A 137 -4.03 7.56 10.46
CA PRO A 137 -4.61 6.23 10.57
C PRO A 137 -5.97 6.14 9.88
N GLY A 138 -6.28 4.94 9.39
CA GLY A 138 -7.52 4.61 8.71
C GLY A 138 -7.34 3.39 7.84
N HIS A 139 -6.53 3.48 6.80
CA HIS A 139 -6.15 2.36 5.93
C HIS A 139 -5.32 1.32 6.71
N THR A 140 -4.29 1.76 7.43
CA THR A 140 -3.64 1.01 8.51
C THR A 140 -3.58 1.86 9.79
N LEU A 141 -3.37 1.22 10.95
CA LEU A 141 -3.23 1.93 12.24
C LEU A 141 -1.96 2.77 12.30
N GLY A 142 -0.90 2.32 11.64
CA GLY A 142 0.38 3.01 11.61
C GLY A 142 0.61 3.85 10.36
N HIS A 143 -0.42 4.08 9.54
CA HIS A 143 -0.27 4.89 8.35
C HIS A 143 0.18 6.31 8.67
N ILE A 144 1.16 6.81 7.91
CA ILE A 144 1.62 8.19 7.95
C ILE A 144 1.54 8.86 6.58
N SER A 145 1.33 10.16 6.59
CA SER A 145 1.57 11.05 5.45
C SER A 145 2.72 11.99 5.77
N LEU A 146 3.34 12.57 4.76
CA LEU A 146 4.46 13.49 4.93
C LEU A 146 4.11 14.85 4.34
N TRP A 147 4.22 15.90 5.15
CA TRP A 147 3.96 17.27 4.73
C TRP A 147 5.27 18.03 4.50
N ALA A 148 5.46 18.55 3.31
CA ALA A 148 6.57 19.45 2.92
C ALA A 148 6.06 20.88 2.78
N PRO A 149 6.06 21.69 3.86
CA PRO A 149 5.44 23.01 3.86
C PRO A 149 6.08 23.99 2.86
N GLU A 150 7.39 23.94 2.70
CA GLU A 150 8.12 24.84 1.78
C GLU A 150 7.75 24.56 0.32
N GLU A 151 7.52 23.31 -0.01
CA GLU A 151 7.12 22.86 -1.35
C GLU A 151 5.61 22.90 -1.57
N GLY A 152 4.81 23.03 -0.49
CA GLY A 152 3.35 22.94 -0.54
C GLY A 152 2.86 21.56 -1.02
N VAL A 153 3.65 20.51 -0.78
CA VAL A 153 3.39 19.15 -1.25
C VAL A 153 3.07 18.24 -0.07
N LEU A 154 2.01 17.47 -0.21
CA LEU A 154 1.59 16.44 0.75
C LEU A 154 1.76 15.06 0.11
N ILE A 155 2.60 14.20 0.70
CA ILE A 155 2.75 12.81 0.30
C ILE A 155 1.79 11.99 1.15
N LEU A 156 0.77 11.43 0.50
CA LEU A 156 -0.42 10.88 1.18
C LEU A 156 -0.31 9.40 1.51
N GLY A 157 0.56 8.64 0.84
CA GLY A 157 0.41 7.18 0.84
C GLY A 157 -1.00 6.81 0.37
N ASP A 158 -1.65 5.93 1.10
CA ASP A 158 -2.98 5.42 0.78
C ASP A 158 -4.13 6.08 1.56
N ALA A 159 -3.92 7.30 2.07
CA ALA A 159 -5.01 8.04 2.69
C ALA A 159 -6.12 8.42 1.68
N VAL A 160 -5.74 8.82 0.46
CA VAL A 160 -6.66 9.20 -0.63
C VAL A 160 -6.00 8.93 -1.99
N HIS A 161 -6.78 8.51 -2.98
CA HIS A 161 -6.35 8.21 -4.36
C HIS A 161 -7.07 9.09 -5.40
N GLY A 162 -6.97 10.41 -5.27
CA GLY A 162 -7.66 11.34 -6.16
C GLY A 162 -9.19 11.29 -5.98
N ASP A 163 -9.89 10.64 -6.89
CA ASP A 163 -11.35 10.45 -6.84
C ASP A 163 -11.79 9.17 -6.12
N ASP A 164 -10.82 8.39 -5.60
CA ASP A 164 -11.04 7.14 -4.90
C ASP A 164 -10.34 7.15 -3.53
N VAL A 165 -10.51 6.08 -2.76
CA VAL A 165 -9.90 5.87 -1.46
C VAL A 165 -9.35 4.46 -1.35
N ALA A 166 -8.35 4.26 -0.49
CA ALA A 166 -7.94 2.92 -0.10
C ALA A 166 -9.09 2.17 0.57
N TRP A 167 -9.07 0.86 0.46
CA TRP A 167 -10.00 0.02 1.20
C TRP A 167 -9.68 0.09 2.71
N ILE A 168 -10.72 -0.03 3.52
CA ILE A 168 -10.61 -0.04 4.99
C ILE A 168 -10.85 -1.46 5.48
N ASN A 169 -10.02 -1.89 6.43
CA ASN A 169 -10.12 -3.20 7.05
C ASN A 169 -10.61 -3.10 8.50
N PRO A 170 -11.92 -3.21 8.77
CA PRO A 170 -12.44 -3.11 10.13
C PRO A 170 -12.06 -4.31 11.01
N PHE A 171 -11.65 -5.44 10.41
CA PHE A 171 -11.33 -6.67 11.14
C PHE A 171 -9.91 -6.66 11.72
N ARG A 172 -8.99 -5.93 11.06
CA ARG A 172 -7.58 -5.81 11.47
C ARG A 172 -7.29 -4.46 12.10
N GLU A 173 -7.78 -3.39 11.49
CA GLU A 173 -7.57 -2.02 11.95
C GLU A 173 -8.62 -1.58 13.00
N GLY A 174 -9.58 -2.47 13.32
CA GLY A 174 -10.65 -2.27 14.29
C GLY A 174 -11.85 -1.50 13.75
N ALA A 175 -13.01 -1.68 14.40
CA ALA A 175 -14.30 -1.13 13.97
C ALA A 175 -14.30 0.40 13.76
N GLY A 176 -13.42 1.13 14.46
CA GLY A 176 -13.27 2.58 14.32
C GLY A 176 -12.40 3.04 13.15
N ALA A 177 -11.86 2.15 12.30
CA ALA A 177 -10.92 2.51 11.24
C ALA A 177 -11.47 3.58 10.28
N MET A 178 -12.73 3.46 9.88
CA MET A 178 -13.38 4.43 8.99
C MET A 178 -13.59 5.81 9.65
N VAL A 179 -13.87 5.83 10.95
CA VAL A 179 -13.98 7.09 11.72
C VAL A 179 -12.61 7.76 11.79
N ARG A 180 -11.55 7.00 12.07
CA ARG A 180 -10.17 7.53 12.05
C ARG A 180 -9.77 8.06 10.67
N ALA A 181 -10.19 7.40 9.60
CA ALA A 181 -9.96 7.89 8.24
C ALA A 181 -10.66 9.26 8.02
N LEU A 182 -11.89 9.45 8.50
CA LEU A 182 -12.58 10.73 8.44
C LEU A 182 -11.88 11.82 9.25
N GLU A 183 -11.43 11.52 10.46
CA GLU A 183 -10.65 12.44 11.30
C GLU A 183 -9.32 12.81 10.62
N THR A 184 -8.68 11.85 9.98
CA THR A 184 -7.48 12.07 9.16
C THR A 184 -7.77 13.06 8.03
N LEU A 185 -8.84 12.84 7.24
CA LEU A 185 -9.21 13.74 6.16
C LEU A 185 -9.50 15.16 6.64
N GLU A 186 -10.20 15.30 7.77
CA GLU A 186 -10.48 16.59 8.38
C GLU A 186 -9.20 17.34 8.76
N ARG A 187 -8.21 16.64 9.32
CA ARG A 187 -6.90 17.23 9.65
C ARG A 187 -6.11 17.61 8.41
N LEU A 188 -6.03 16.73 7.41
CA LEU A 188 -5.30 16.97 6.16
C LEU A 188 -5.91 18.12 5.36
N SER A 189 -7.24 18.28 5.37
CA SER A 189 -7.93 19.36 4.65
C SER A 189 -7.62 20.77 5.15
N ARG A 190 -7.07 20.90 6.37
CA ARG A 190 -6.64 22.17 6.96
C ARG A 190 -5.25 22.61 6.51
N LEU A 191 -4.48 21.71 5.89
CA LEU A 191 -3.15 22.03 5.39
C LEU A 191 -3.25 22.88 4.09
N PRO A 192 -2.38 23.88 3.91
CA PRO A 192 -2.33 24.67 2.69
C PRO A 192 -1.58 23.93 1.56
N ALA A 193 -1.94 22.67 1.35
CA ALA A 193 -1.34 21.84 0.31
C ALA A 193 -1.78 22.31 -1.07
N ARG A 194 -0.81 22.58 -1.94
CA ARG A 194 -1.05 22.95 -3.34
C ARG A 194 -1.15 21.73 -4.24
N ARG A 195 -0.54 20.62 -3.82
CA ARG A 195 -0.49 19.36 -4.54
C ARG A 195 -0.35 18.20 -3.56
N ALA A 196 -0.91 17.05 -3.92
CA ALA A 196 -0.68 15.84 -3.15
C ALA A 196 -0.21 14.69 -4.04
N LEU A 197 0.60 13.80 -3.47
CA LEU A 197 1.14 12.61 -4.10
C LEU A 197 0.56 11.40 -3.38
N SER A 198 -0.25 10.64 -4.09
CA SER A 198 -0.91 9.44 -3.57
C SER A 198 -0.11 8.18 -3.90
N GLY A 199 -0.27 7.13 -3.10
CA GLY A 199 0.27 5.81 -3.38
C GLY A 199 -0.25 5.20 -4.68
N HIS A 200 -1.43 5.60 -5.14
CA HIS A 200 -2.00 5.13 -6.40
C HIS A 200 -2.63 6.26 -7.21
N GLY A 201 -2.57 6.10 -8.55
CA GLY A 201 -3.08 7.09 -9.50
C GLY A 201 -2.15 8.29 -9.71
N PRO A 202 -2.59 9.28 -10.50
CA PRO A 202 -1.78 10.45 -10.81
C PRO A 202 -1.66 11.40 -9.61
N PRO A 203 -0.71 12.35 -9.64
CA PRO A 203 -0.66 13.43 -8.67
C PRO A 203 -1.98 14.20 -8.59
N ILE A 204 -2.36 14.58 -7.37
CA ILE A 204 -3.62 15.28 -7.06
C ILE A 204 -3.34 16.78 -7.07
N GLU A 205 -3.84 17.48 -8.09
CA GLU A 205 -3.63 18.91 -8.26
C GLU A 205 -4.62 19.78 -7.44
N ASP A 206 -5.75 19.18 -7.01
CA ASP A 206 -6.69 19.79 -6.06
C ASP A 206 -6.91 18.86 -4.86
N PRO A 207 -6.02 18.91 -3.84
CA PRO A 207 -6.15 18.06 -2.67
C PRO A 207 -7.46 18.27 -1.91
N ARG A 208 -7.99 19.49 -1.90
CA ARG A 208 -9.23 19.81 -1.17
C ARG A 208 -10.43 19.10 -1.78
N ALA A 209 -10.56 19.16 -3.10
CA ALA A 209 -11.63 18.45 -3.81
C ALA A 209 -11.55 16.93 -3.59
N ALA A 210 -10.33 16.37 -3.60
CA ALA A 210 -10.09 14.95 -3.33
C ALA A 210 -10.50 14.56 -1.90
N PHE A 211 -10.12 15.35 -0.88
CA PHE A 211 -10.52 15.10 0.51
C PHE A 211 -12.04 15.19 0.69
N ASP A 212 -12.69 16.14 0.06
CA ASP A 212 -14.15 16.26 0.09
C ASP A 212 -14.85 15.08 -0.58
N ALA A 213 -14.32 14.56 -1.68
CA ALA A 213 -14.82 13.36 -2.34
C ALA A 213 -14.65 12.11 -1.47
N ALA A 214 -13.46 11.93 -0.88
CA ALA A 214 -13.16 10.84 0.03
C ALA A 214 -14.06 10.87 1.27
N ARG A 215 -14.26 12.04 1.88
CA ARG A 215 -15.14 12.23 3.03
C ARG A 215 -16.57 11.79 2.71
N ARG A 216 -17.16 12.27 1.61
CA ARG A 216 -18.51 11.85 1.18
C ARG A 216 -18.63 10.35 0.97
N ARG A 217 -17.57 9.71 0.50
CA ARG A 217 -17.51 8.25 0.31
C ARG A 217 -17.53 7.51 1.65
N TYR A 218 -16.68 7.88 2.60
CA TYR A 218 -16.63 7.27 3.92
C TYR A 218 -17.91 7.51 4.73
N GLU A 219 -18.49 8.72 4.69
CA GLU A 219 -19.76 9.01 5.31
C GLU A 219 -20.89 8.14 4.76
N ARG A 220 -20.91 7.88 3.45
CA ARG A 220 -21.84 6.94 2.85
C ARG A 220 -21.59 5.52 3.33
N TRP A 221 -20.36 5.08 3.40
CA TRP A 221 -20.02 3.73 3.86
C TRP A 221 -20.32 3.49 5.33
N LEU A 222 -20.26 4.52 6.17
CA LEU A 222 -20.75 4.42 7.57
C LEU A 222 -22.25 4.13 7.65
N ARG A 223 -23.02 4.64 6.69
CA ARG A 223 -24.48 4.35 6.58
C ARG A 223 -24.78 3.04 5.85
N GLU A 224 -23.88 2.63 4.96
CA GLU A 224 -24.03 1.48 4.07
C GLU A 224 -22.75 0.63 4.09
N PRO A 225 -22.43 -0.03 5.23
CA PRO A 225 -21.13 -0.69 5.43
C PRO A 225 -20.86 -1.82 4.44
N GLU A 226 -21.89 -2.47 3.91
CA GLU A 226 -21.74 -3.47 2.85
C GLU A 226 -21.03 -2.93 1.61
N LYS A 227 -21.22 -1.65 1.26
CA LYS A 227 -20.52 -1.02 0.13
C LYS A 227 -19.03 -0.93 0.35
N ALA A 228 -18.59 -0.70 1.60
CA ALA A 228 -17.18 -0.74 1.94
C ALA A 228 -16.60 -2.17 1.83
N CYS A 229 -17.37 -3.18 2.27
CA CYS A 229 -16.98 -4.58 2.13
C CYS A 229 -16.81 -4.97 0.65
N TRP A 230 -17.77 -4.62 -0.20
CA TRP A 230 -17.68 -4.88 -1.65
C TRP A 230 -16.50 -4.16 -2.29
N HIS A 231 -16.24 -2.91 -1.91
CA HIS A 231 -15.08 -2.15 -2.38
C HIS A 231 -13.77 -2.86 -2.02
N ALA A 232 -13.62 -3.24 -0.75
CA ALA A 232 -12.43 -3.94 -0.27
C ALA A 232 -12.23 -5.29 -0.99
N CYS A 233 -13.27 -6.14 -1.04
CA CYS A 233 -13.18 -7.45 -1.69
C CYS A 233 -12.74 -7.35 -3.15
N LYS A 234 -13.30 -6.40 -3.91
CA LYS A 234 -12.92 -6.19 -5.32
C LYS A 234 -11.46 -5.77 -5.46
N ARG A 235 -10.99 -4.85 -4.62
CA ARG A 235 -9.61 -4.36 -4.64
C ARG A 235 -8.61 -5.45 -4.30
N ILE A 236 -8.85 -6.15 -3.19
CA ILE A 236 -7.98 -7.22 -2.72
C ILE A 236 -7.93 -8.35 -3.76
N PHE A 237 -9.08 -8.76 -4.30
CA PHE A 237 -9.10 -9.85 -5.28
C PHE A 237 -8.50 -9.45 -6.62
N ALA A 238 -8.75 -8.23 -7.11
CA ALA A 238 -8.10 -7.72 -8.33
C ALA A 238 -6.57 -7.69 -8.18
N TYR A 239 -6.08 -7.20 -7.03
CA TYR A 239 -4.65 -7.19 -6.73
C TYR A 239 -4.06 -8.61 -6.68
N ALA A 240 -4.75 -9.54 -6.05
CA ALA A 240 -4.34 -10.94 -6.05
C ALA A 240 -4.23 -11.52 -7.47
N LEU A 241 -5.21 -11.24 -8.34
CA LEU A 241 -5.15 -11.66 -9.75
C LEU A 241 -3.95 -11.05 -10.48
N MET A 242 -3.55 -9.82 -10.16
CA MET A 242 -2.36 -9.17 -10.74
C MET A 242 -1.08 -9.89 -10.33
N ILE A 243 -0.89 -10.15 -9.03
CA ILE A 243 0.35 -10.75 -8.53
C ILE A 243 0.49 -12.24 -8.86
N TYR A 244 -0.63 -12.97 -9.01
CA TYR A 244 -0.64 -14.38 -9.43
C TYR A 244 -0.66 -14.57 -10.95
N GLY A 245 -0.73 -13.49 -11.74
CA GLY A 245 -0.87 -13.58 -13.20
C GLY A 245 -2.18 -14.24 -13.63
N GLY A 246 -3.25 -14.04 -12.83
CA GLY A 246 -4.56 -14.67 -13.00
C GLY A 246 -4.67 -16.05 -12.34
N LEU A 247 -5.89 -16.59 -12.33
CA LEU A 247 -6.25 -17.90 -11.76
C LEU A 247 -7.05 -18.71 -12.76
N GLY A 248 -6.73 -20.00 -12.90
CA GLY A 248 -7.53 -20.95 -13.68
C GLY A 248 -8.94 -21.15 -13.10
N ARG A 249 -9.88 -21.65 -13.89
CA ARG A 249 -11.28 -21.86 -13.45
C ARG A 249 -11.35 -22.68 -12.16
N ASP A 250 -10.57 -23.76 -12.09
CA ASP A 250 -10.56 -24.68 -10.96
C ASP A 250 -9.76 -24.13 -9.77
N GLU A 251 -8.98 -23.06 -9.96
CA GLU A 251 -8.16 -22.42 -8.94
C GLU A 251 -8.91 -21.30 -8.18
N VAL A 252 -9.88 -20.62 -8.81
CA VAL A 252 -10.56 -19.44 -8.22
C VAL A 252 -11.22 -19.77 -6.89
N ARG A 253 -12.06 -20.79 -6.86
CA ARG A 253 -12.78 -21.20 -5.63
C ARG A 253 -11.83 -21.67 -4.53
N PRO A 254 -10.87 -22.58 -4.76
CA PRO A 254 -9.88 -22.95 -3.75
C PRO A 254 -9.04 -21.78 -3.24
N TYR A 255 -8.65 -20.86 -4.15
CA TYR A 255 -7.94 -19.65 -3.76
C TYR A 255 -8.74 -18.82 -2.75
N LEU A 256 -9.96 -18.43 -3.10
CA LEU A 256 -10.81 -17.59 -2.23
C LEU A 256 -11.05 -18.26 -0.88
N LEU A 257 -11.38 -19.56 -0.89
CA LEU A 257 -11.68 -20.29 0.34
C LEU A 257 -10.48 -20.56 1.25
N ARG A 258 -9.23 -20.36 0.79
CA ARG A 258 -8.06 -20.45 1.67
C ARG A 258 -7.67 -19.08 2.27
N CYS A 259 -8.14 -17.95 1.68
CA CYS A 259 -7.73 -16.61 2.07
C CYS A 259 -8.48 -16.12 3.32
N PRO A 260 -7.78 -15.75 4.42
CA PRO A 260 -8.42 -15.23 5.62
C PRO A 260 -9.27 -13.97 5.37
N TRP A 261 -8.81 -13.04 4.52
CA TRP A 261 -9.56 -11.83 4.18
C TRP A 261 -10.94 -12.13 3.61
N PHE A 262 -11.03 -13.16 2.77
CA PHE A 262 -12.29 -13.54 2.14
C PHE A 262 -13.30 -14.06 3.16
N HIS A 263 -12.84 -14.86 4.13
CA HIS A 263 -13.66 -15.35 5.23
C HIS A 263 -14.18 -14.24 6.12
N ASP A 264 -13.31 -13.28 6.48
CA ASP A 264 -13.69 -12.17 7.33
C ASP A 264 -14.75 -11.29 6.67
N PHE A 265 -14.55 -10.90 5.41
CA PHE A 265 -15.56 -10.11 4.69
C PHE A 265 -16.85 -10.88 4.45
N ALA A 266 -16.79 -12.16 4.11
CA ALA A 266 -18.02 -12.97 3.95
C ALA A 266 -18.81 -13.04 5.25
N LYS A 267 -18.19 -13.54 6.32
CA LYS A 267 -18.88 -13.81 7.60
C LYS A 267 -19.21 -12.54 8.37
N ASN A 268 -18.20 -11.72 8.61
CA ASN A 268 -18.30 -10.59 9.55
C ASN A 268 -18.75 -9.29 8.84
N GLY A 269 -18.52 -9.19 7.53
CA GLY A 269 -18.90 -8.02 6.73
C GLY A 269 -20.25 -8.13 6.06
N LEU A 270 -20.57 -9.31 5.49
CA LEU A 270 -21.76 -9.52 4.66
C LEU A 270 -22.76 -10.54 5.25
N GLY A 271 -22.41 -11.23 6.35
CA GLY A 271 -23.29 -12.22 6.98
C GLY A 271 -23.50 -13.48 6.13
N LEU A 272 -22.57 -13.81 5.23
CA LEU A 272 -22.64 -14.93 4.30
C LEU A 272 -21.67 -16.03 4.70
N ARG A 273 -21.97 -17.28 4.36
CA ARG A 273 -20.97 -18.32 4.39
C ARG A 273 -19.96 -18.11 3.25
N PRO A 274 -18.65 -18.33 3.46
CA PRO A 274 -17.64 -18.13 2.42
C PRO A 274 -17.96 -18.88 1.12
N GLU A 275 -18.48 -20.11 1.22
CA GLU A 275 -18.84 -20.91 0.06
C GLU A 275 -19.97 -20.28 -0.79
N GLU A 276 -20.86 -19.54 -0.16
CA GLU A 276 -21.97 -18.81 -0.80
C GLU A 276 -21.51 -17.49 -1.41
N PHE A 277 -20.44 -16.89 -0.89
CA PHE A 277 -19.94 -15.60 -1.35
C PHE A 277 -19.06 -15.70 -2.61
N VAL A 278 -18.49 -16.88 -2.92
CA VAL A 278 -17.61 -17.07 -4.11
C VAL A 278 -18.30 -16.63 -5.41
N GLY A 279 -19.52 -17.14 -5.66
CA GLY A 279 -20.29 -16.80 -6.86
C GLY A 279 -20.58 -15.31 -6.97
N PRO A 280 -21.25 -14.70 -5.98
CA PRO A 280 -21.53 -13.27 -5.97
C PRO A 280 -20.29 -12.37 -6.15
N LEU A 281 -19.14 -12.68 -5.53
CA LEU A 281 -17.91 -11.92 -5.74
C LEU A 281 -17.41 -12.05 -7.19
N LEU A 282 -17.40 -13.25 -7.75
CA LEU A 282 -16.97 -13.47 -9.14
C LEU A 282 -17.87 -12.71 -10.11
N ASP A 283 -19.19 -12.81 -9.95
CA ASP A 283 -20.17 -12.09 -10.77
C ASP A 283 -19.96 -10.58 -10.71
N GLU A 284 -19.71 -10.04 -9.52
CA GLU A 284 -19.42 -8.61 -9.35
C GLU A 284 -18.09 -8.20 -9.99
N MET A 285 -17.04 -9.01 -9.89
CA MET A 285 -15.76 -8.76 -10.56
C MET A 285 -15.92 -8.68 -12.07
N LEU A 286 -16.67 -9.61 -12.66
CA LEU A 286 -16.95 -9.65 -14.10
C LEU A 286 -17.86 -8.48 -14.53
N ARG A 287 -18.94 -8.23 -13.78
CA ARG A 287 -19.91 -7.18 -14.07
C ARG A 287 -19.30 -5.77 -14.01
N SER A 288 -18.42 -5.52 -13.03
CA SER A 288 -17.76 -4.23 -12.84
C SER A 288 -16.56 -4.01 -13.77
N GLY A 289 -16.14 -5.03 -14.52
CA GLY A 289 -14.93 -4.97 -15.34
C GLY A 289 -13.63 -4.96 -14.53
N ALA A 290 -13.67 -5.33 -13.25
CA ALA A 290 -12.46 -5.46 -12.43
C ALA A 290 -11.64 -6.69 -12.83
N ALA A 291 -12.31 -7.74 -13.32
CA ALA A 291 -11.66 -8.95 -13.84
C ALA A 291 -12.38 -9.46 -15.11
N GLY A 292 -11.71 -10.31 -15.86
CA GLY A 292 -12.26 -10.95 -17.03
C GLY A 292 -11.55 -12.27 -17.35
N TRP A 293 -12.24 -13.16 -18.07
CA TRP A 293 -11.64 -14.41 -18.54
C TRP A 293 -10.79 -14.17 -19.78
N ARG A 294 -9.54 -14.59 -19.75
CA ARG A 294 -8.59 -14.58 -20.88
C ARG A 294 -7.90 -15.94 -20.92
N GLU A 295 -7.96 -16.63 -22.06
CA GLU A 295 -7.29 -17.94 -22.26
C GLU A 295 -7.52 -18.95 -21.13
N GLY A 296 -8.74 -19.00 -20.59
CA GLY A 296 -9.12 -19.91 -19.51
C GLY A 296 -8.71 -19.46 -18.11
N ARG A 297 -8.07 -18.30 -17.97
CA ARG A 297 -7.70 -17.69 -16.68
C ARG A 297 -8.55 -16.46 -16.37
N LEU A 298 -8.92 -16.29 -15.12
CA LEU A 298 -9.50 -15.05 -14.60
C LEU A 298 -8.34 -14.09 -14.33
N VAL A 299 -8.33 -12.94 -14.99
CA VAL A 299 -7.27 -11.93 -14.85
C VAL A 299 -7.84 -10.59 -14.46
N ALA A 300 -7.08 -9.78 -13.75
CA ALA A 300 -7.42 -8.37 -13.52
C ALA A 300 -7.38 -7.60 -14.85
N LEU A 301 -8.33 -6.68 -15.07
CA LEU A 301 -8.39 -5.89 -16.30
C LEU A 301 -7.74 -4.51 -16.17
N ALA A 302 -7.47 -4.04 -14.96
CA ALA A 302 -6.70 -2.81 -14.74
C ALA A 302 -5.25 -3.00 -15.25
N PRO A 303 -4.63 -1.94 -15.80
CA PRO A 303 -3.24 -2.00 -16.24
C PRO A 303 -2.30 -2.41 -15.10
N HIS A 304 -1.48 -3.40 -15.35
CA HIS A 304 -0.50 -3.90 -14.37
C HIS A 304 0.66 -4.60 -15.05
N ASN A 305 1.78 -4.73 -14.35
CA ASN A 305 2.95 -5.51 -14.74
C ASN A 305 2.97 -6.78 -13.88
N PRO A 306 2.64 -7.95 -14.42
CA PRO A 306 2.67 -9.17 -13.62
C PRO A 306 4.09 -9.44 -13.13
N PRO A 307 4.26 -9.94 -11.88
CA PRO A 307 5.54 -10.44 -11.41
C PRO A 307 6.09 -11.52 -12.36
N PRO A 308 7.43 -11.74 -12.37
CA PRO A 308 8.01 -12.84 -13.12
C PRO A 308 7.36 -14.18 -12.78
N GLU A 309 7.26 -15.08 -13.76
CA GLU A 309 6.72 -16.41 -13.55
C GLU A 309 7.43 -17.11 -12.36
N GLY A 310 6.66 -17.76 -11.52
CA GLY A 310 7.16 -18.42 -10.31
C GLY A 310 7.55 -17.50 -9.16
N TRP A 311 7.42 -16.18 -9.29
CA TRP A 311 7.73 -15.24 -8.19
C TRP A 311 7.03 -15.59 -6.87
N LEU A 312 5.74 -15.92 -6.91
CA LEU A 312 4.95 -16.27 -5.73
C LEU A 312 4.90 -17.78 -5.44
N THR A 313 5.23 -18.63 -6.38
CA THR A 313 5.04 -20.09 -6.27
C THR A 313 6.35 -20.88 -6.31
N GLY A 314 7.43 -20.27 -6.79
CA GLY A 314 8.73 -20.89 -6.92
C GLY A 314 9.64 -20.67 -5.72
N PRO A 315 10.90 -21.16 -5.81
CA PRO A 315 11.92 -20.96 -4.77
C PRO A 315 12.25 -19.49 -4.49
N ALA A 316 11.98 -18.60 -5.43
CA ALA A 316 12.19 -17.16 -5.31
C ALA A 316 11.04 -16.43 -4.61
N ARG A 317 10.00 -17.16 -4.17
CA ARG A 317 8.90 -16.53 -3.43
C ARG A 317 9.44 -15.76 -2.23
N PRO A 318 9.07 -14.47 -2.06
CA PRO A 318 9.37 -13.73 -0.85
C PRO A 318 8.88 -14.52 0.37
N ARG A 319 9.73 -14.65 1.37
CA ARG A 319 9.36 -15.35 2.59
C ARG A 319 8.73 -14.34 3.53
N ASP A 320 7.54 -14.67 3.94
CA ASP A 320 6.85 -14.00 5.03
C ASP A 320 7.66 -14.16 6.33
N TRP A 321 7.14 -13.62 7.41
CA TRP A 321 7.77 -13.73 8.72
C TRP A 321 7.91 -15.20 9.13
N PRO A 322 8.99 -15.55 9.83
CA PRO A 322 9.21 -16.95 10.25
C PRO A 322 8.07 -17.45 11.12
N GLU A 323 7.70 -18.73 10.94
CA GLU A 323 6.68 -19.37 11.75
C GLU A 323 6.97 -19.23 13.26
N PRO A 324 5.94 -19.01 14.09
CA PRO A 324 6.09 -19.01 15.54
C PRO A 324 6.64 -20.36 16.01
N GLY A 325 7.80 -20.40 16.62
CA GLY A 325 8.44 -21.61 17.12
C GLY A 325 9.85 -21.89 16.57
N ARG A 326 10.26 -21.29 15.45
CA ARG A 326 11.66 -21.29 14.99
C ARG A 326 12.45 -20.09 15.52
N ARG A 327 12.29 -19.74 16.79
CA ARG A 327 13.23 -18.87 17.47
C ARG A 327 14.42 -19.72 17.91
N GLY A 328 15.53 -19.58 17.19
CA GLY A 328 16.85 -19.96 17.63
C GLY A 328 17.04 -21.40 18.07
N ALA A 329 17.54 -22.25 17.18
CA ALA A 329 18.49 -23.24 17.61
C ALA A 329 19.88 -22.60 17.56
#